data_fe189c4ce4c3831efcaf875dfe1bd1de
#
_entry.id   fe189c4ce4c3831efcaf875dfe1bd1de
#
_cell.length_a   1.000
_cell.length_b   1.000
_cell.length_c   1.000
_cell.angle_alpha   90.00
_cell.angle_beta   90.00
_cell.angle_gamma   90.00
#
_symmetry.space_group_name_H-M   'P 1'
#
loop_
_entity.id
_entity.type
_entity.pdbx_description
1 polymer ?
#
loop_
_entity_poly.entity_id
_entity_poly.type
_entity_poly.pdbx_seq_one_letter_code
_entity_poly.pdbx_strand_id
1 'polypeptide(L)'
;LTFLPTGGIVAAPTTSLPESLGGVRNWDYRFCWVRDASLTLQALIQAGYLEEARDWREWLLRAVAGSPSELNIVYGLHGERRLTEFELPWLQGYEKSVPVRIGNAAYTQYQLDIFGEVTNALFQARQAGLGPPKHSRHEVVPAMLEYLETGWLRPDEGIWEVRGPRRHFVHSKVMAWVAVDRLIGLAELGRFVIDVDRWKKLRAAIHEQVCREGYDADLNSFVQYYGSKHLDASILMMPLVGFLPANDPRVKGTVRAIETHLIENGFVGRYTQDPAVDGLPRGEGTFLPCSFWLADNYELQGRHEEAVRMFEHLLSIRNDVGLLAEEYDPVAMRQLGNFPQAFSHVGLVNTAFHLNPQAQASAKPSPGRT
;
A
#
# COMPACT_ATOMS: atom_id res chain seq x y z
N LEU A 1 15.34 1.81 8.15
CA LEU A 1 13.98 1.99 8.69
C LEU A 1 13.53 0.82 9.57
N THR A 2 14.25 -0.30 9.52
CA THR A 2 13.98 -1.47 10.38
C THR A 2 14.48 -1.22 11.80
N PHE A 3 13.60 -1.42 12.78
CA PHE A 3 13.96 -1.40 14.19
C PHE A 3 14.30 -2.83 14.64
N LEU A 4 15.57 -3.16 14.67
CA LEU A 4 16.09 -4.50 14.92
C LEU A 4 15.50 -5.20 16.16
N PRO A 5 15.29 -4.53 17.33
CA PRO A 5 14.78 -5.21 18.50
C PRO A 5 13.39 -5.85 18.34
N THR A 6 12.57 -5.35 17.41
CA THR A 6 11.21 -5.86 17.20
C THR A 6 10.96 -6.38 15.80
N GLY A 7 11.76 -5.99 14.82
CA GLY A 7 11.54 -6.25 13.38
C GLY A 7 10.54 -5.29 12.75
N GLY A 8 10.01 -4.31 13.48
CA GLY A 8 9.11 -3.29 12.94
C GLY A 8 9.82 -2.36 11.95
N ILE A 9 9.09 -1.92 10.92
CA ILE A 9 9.59 -0.99 9.90
C ILE A 9 8.75 0.26 9.93
N VAL A 10 9.37 1.40 10.25
CA VAL A 10 8.67 2.70 10.27
C VAL A 10 8.47 3.24 8.86
N ALA A 11 7.37 3.96 8.63
CA ALA A 11 7.13 4.63 7.36
C ALA A 11 8.21 5.68 7.06
N ALA A 12 8.65 6.44 8.06
CA ALA A 12 9.82 7.31 8.01
C ALA A 12 10.38 7.53 9.41
N PRO A 13 11.68 7.89 9.58
CA PRO A 13 12.27 8.19 10.88
C PRO A 13 11.98 9.63 11.33
N THR A 14 11.15 10.37 10.62
CA THR A 14 10.84 11.77 10.82
C THR A 14 9.38 12.02 11.16
N THR A 15 9.10 13.19 11.70
CA THR A 15 7.75 13.71 11.89
C THR A 15 7.63 15.10 11.30
N SER A 16 6.45 15.42 10.82
CA SER A 16 5.99 16.76 10.46
C SER A 16 6.81 17.48 9.40
N LEU A 17 7.51 16.74 8.55
CA LEU A 17 8.01 17.30 7.31
C LEU A 17 6.82 17.46 6.35
N PRO A 18 6.64 18.66 5.76
CA PRO A 18 5.38 19.00 5.07
C PRO A 18 5.26 18.38 3.69
N GLU A 19 4.04 17.93 3.36
CA GLU A 19 3.65 17.56 1.99
C GLU A 19 3.49 18.81 1.09
N SER A 20 3.33 19.98 1.71
CA SER A 20 3.31 21.29 1.05
C SER A 20 3.92 22.33 1.96
N LEU A 21 4.88 23.11 1.45
CA LEU A 21 5.56 24.15 2.25
C LEU A 21 4.56 25.23 2.72
N GLY A 22 4.58 25.49 4.03
CA GLY A 22 3.62 26.39 4.68
C GLY A 22 2.23 25.77 4.85
N GLY A 23 2.04 24.50 4.46
CA GLY A 23 0.78 23.77 4.54
C GLY A 23 0.56 23.08 5.88
N VAL A 24 -0.60 22.39 5.98
CA VAL A 24 -1.07 21.75 7.21
C VAL A 24 -0.92 20.24 7.23
N ARG A 25 -0.52 19.63 6.11
CA ARG A 25 -0.31 18.19 5.95
C ARG A 25 1.08 17.82 6.45
N ASN A 26 1.21 17.72 7.78
CA ASN A 26 2.48 17.52 8.49
C ASN A 26 2.27 16.38 9.49
N TRP A 27 2.59 15.12 9.11
CA TRP A 27 2.22 13.93 9.86
C TRP A 27 3.40 13.29 10.57
N ASP A 28 3.13 12.52 11.62
CA ASP A 28 4.16 11.71 12.29
C ASP A 28 4.22 10.31 11.66
N TYR A 29 5.34 9.99 10.99
CA TYR A 29 5.55 8.73 10.28
C TYR A 29 6.50 7.77 11.00
N ARG A 30 6.82 8.02 12.26
CA ARG A 30 7.68 7.15 13.07
C ARG A 30 6.96 5.89 13.56
N PHE A 31 5.94 5.43 12.84
CA PHE A 31 5.09 4.30 13.13
C PHE A 31 5.08 3.30 11.97
N CYS A 32 4.54 2.11 12.22
CA CYS A 32 4.50 1.01 11.28
C CYS A 32 3.08 0.83 10.71
N TRP A 33 2.88 1.07 9.42
CA TRP A 33 1.62 0.87 8.72
C TRP A 33 1.45 -0.58 8.26
N VAL A 34 0.28 -1.16 8.50
CA VAL A 34 -0.07 -2.51 8.02
C VAL A 34 -0.27 -2.53 6.50
N ARG A 35 -0.76 -1.43 5.93
CA ARG A 35 -0.92 -1.26 4.48
C ARG A 35 0.35 -1.56 3.70
N ASP A 36 1.49 -1.15 4.22
CA ASP A 36 2.77 -1.29 3.52
C ASP A 36 3.34 -2.71 3.64
N ALA A 37 2.67 -3.60 4.39
CA ALA A 37 3.24 -4.87 4.84
C ALA A 37 3.57 -5.83 3.70
N SER A 38 2.64 -6.05 2.76
CA SER A 38 2.87 -7.03 1.69
C SER A 38 3.92 -6.55 0.69
N LEU A 39 3.88 -5.28 0.35
CA LEU A 39 4.83 -4.68 -0.59
C LEU A 39 6.25 -4.63 0.01
N THR A 40 6.36 -4.30 1.30
CA THR A 40 7.64 -4.30 2.03
C THR A 40 8.22 -5.72 2.09
N LEU A 41 7.40 -6.72 2.43
CA LEU A 41 7.84 -8.10 2.47
C LEU A 41 8.31 -8.58 1.11
N GLN A 42 7.58 -8.22 0.05
CA GLN A 42 7.97 -8.53 -1.33
C GLN A 42 9.34 -7.94 -1.68
N ALA A 43 9.54 -6.65 -1.39
CA ALA A 43 10.80 -5.98 -1.64
C ALA A 43 11.98 -6.66 -0.91
N LEU A 44 11.82 -6.99 0.37
CA LEU A 44 12.84 -7.68 1.16
C LEU A 44 13.16 -9.07 0.61
N ILE A 45 12.14 -9.86 0.24
CA ILE A 45 12.32 -11.20 -0.34
C ILE A 45 13.04 -11.12 -1.69
N GLN A 46 12.62 -10.22 -2.57
CA GLN A 46 13.21 -10.05 -3.90
C GLN A 46 14.67 -9.59 -3.82
N ALA A 47 14.98 -8.72 -2.86
CA ALA A 47 16.32 -8.24 -2.61
C ALA A 47 17.23 -9.23 -1.82
N GLY A 48 16.69 -10.38 -1.39
CA GLY A 48 17.44 -11.41 -0.67
C GLY A 48 17.59 -11.19 0.84
N TYR A 49 16.92 -10.18 1.42
CA TYR A 49 16.93 -9.88 2.86
C TYR A 49 15.93 -10.77 3.60
N LEU A 50 16.19 -12.08 3.61
CA LEU A 50 15.26 -13.09 4.14
C LEU A 50 15.15 -13.09 5.67
N GLU A 51 16.17 -12.64 6.38
CA GLU A 51 16.12 -12.51 7.85
C GLU A 51 15.24 -11.34 8.24
N GLU A 52 15.42 -10.17 7.62
CA GLU A 52 14.59 -9.00 7.81
C GLU A 52 13.14 -9.27 7.40
N ALA A 53 12.94 -10.01 6.32
CA ALA A 53 11.60 -10.44 5.90
C ALA A 53 10.91 -11.34 6.94
N ARG A 54 11.66 -12.26 7.59
CA ARG A 54 11.13 -13.07 8.70
C ARG A 54 10.79 -12.22 9.90
N ASP A 55 11.70 -11.32 10.30
CA ASP A 55 11.51 -10.46 11.49
C ASP A 55 10.33 -9.50 11.30
N TRP A 56 10.20 -8.91 10.12
CA TRP A 56 9.04 -8.09 9.75
C TRP A 56 7.72 -8.89 9.80
N ARG A 57 7.68 -10.10 9.23
CA ARG A 57 6.53 -10.98 9.31
C ARG A 57 6.16 -11.34 10.76
N GLU A 58 7.15 -11.66 11.59
CA GLU A 58 6.91 -11.95 13.02
C GLU A 58 6.36 -10.72 13.76
N TRP A 59 6.89 -9.53 13.45
CA TRP A 59 6.38 -8.28 13.99
C TRP A 59 4.92 -8.07 13.59
N LEU A 60 4.62 -8.20 12.28
CA LEU A 60 3.27 -8.05 11.74
C LEU A 60 2.27 -8.98 12.45
N LEU A 61 2.59 -10.26 12.59
CA LEU A 61 1.73 -11.24 13.26
C LEU A 61 1.50 -10.93 14.75
N ARG A 62 2.49 -10.33 15.42
CA ARG A 62 2.29 -9.85 16.80
C ARG A 62 1.39 -8.62 16.86
N ALA A 63 1.61 -7.66 15.97
CA ALA A 63 0.84 -6.41 15.92
C ALA A 63 -0.65 -6.67 15.65
N VAL A 64 -0.95 -7.54 14.66
CA VAL A 64 -2.34 -7.87 14.27
C VAL A 64 -2.98 -8.94 15.15
N ALA A 65 -2.30 -9.43 16.19
CA ALA A 65 -2.88 -10.44 17.10
C ALA A 65 -4.07 -9.86 17.89
N GLY A 66 -5.19 -10.58 17.89
CA GLY A 66 -6.41 -10.18 18.60
C GLY A 66 -7.66 -10.29 17.73
N SER A 67 -8.70 -9.54 18.10
CA SER A 67 -9.95 -9.51 17.32
C SER A 67 -9.76 -8.76 16.00
N PRO A 68 -10.21 -9.33 14.86
CA PRO A 68 -10.18 -8.64 13.57
C PRO A 68 -10.93 -7.30 13.55
N SER A 69 -11.97 -7.16 14.39
CA SER A 69 -12.72 -5.90 14.52
C SER A 69 -11.94 -4.78 15.21
N GLU A 70 -10.82 -5.12 15.86
CA GLU A 70 -9.95 -4.19 16.61
C GLU A 70 -8.60 -4.00 15.94
N LEU A 71 -8.45 -4.43 14.70
CA LEU A 71 -7.21 -4.19 13.95
C LEU A 71 -7.05 -2.71 13.66
N ASN A 72 -5.89 -2.19 14.05
CA ASN A 72 -5.47 -0.85 13.65
C ASN A 72 -4.78 -0.90 12.28
N ILE A 73 -4.80 0.21 11.58
CA ILE A 73 -4.08 0.37 10.32
C ILE A 73 -2.60 0.70 10.56
N VAL A 74 -2.26 1.22 11.74
CA VAL A 74 -0.93 1.67 12.14
C VAL A 74 -0.65 1.32 13.59
N TYR A 75 0.59 0.97 13.88
CA TYR A 75 1.08 0.55 15.19
C TYR A 75 2.40 1.22 15.52
N GLY A 76 2.70 1.35 16.81
CA GLY A 76 4.04 1.69 17.26
C GLY A 76 5.06 0.56 17.01
N LEU A 77 6.34 0.84 17.14
CA LEU A 77 7.44 -0.11 16.91
C LEU A 77 7.38 -1.37 17.78
N HIS A 78 6.80 -1.26 18.98
CA HIS A 78 6.59 -2.39 19.89
C HIS A 78 5.19 -3.01 19.78
N GLY A 79 4.36 -2.52 18.85
CA GLY A 79 2.97 -2.95 18.67
C GLY A 79 1.96 -2.11 19.45
N GLU A 80 2.33 -0.89 19.88
CA GLU A 80 1.41 0.02 20.55
C GLU A 80 0.26 0.37 19.62
N ARG A 81 -0.96 0.25 20.15
CA ARG A 81 -2.21 0.49 19.41
C ARG A 81 -2.76 1.90 19.56
N ARG A 82 -2.36 2.61 20.62
CA ARG A 82 -2.83 3.98 20.88
C ARG A 82 -1.74 4.97 20.54
N LEU A 83 -1.94 5.71 19.47
CA LEU A 83 -0.99 6.66 18.92
C LEU A 83 -1.59 8.07 18.93
N THR A 84 -2.06 8.52 20.09
CA THR A 84 -2.80 9.79 20.23
C THR A 84 -2.02 10.94 19.58
N GLU A 85 -2.67 11.62 18.63
CA GLU A 85 -2.09 12.77 17.93
C GLU A 85 -2.16 14.03 18.79
N PHE A 86 -1.08 14.76 18.87
CA PHE A 86 -0.96 16.05 19.56
C PHE A 86 -0.25 17.07 18.67
N GLU A 87 -0.72 18.30 18.69
CA GLU A 87 -0.05 19.43 18.07
C GLU A 87 0.92 20.09 19.06
N LEU A 88 2.08 20.50 18.56
CA LEU A 88 3.14 21.17 19.35
C LEU A 88 3.23 22.65 18.94
N PRO A 89 2.40 23.53 19.52
CA PRO A 89 2.25 24.91 19.02
C PRO A 89 3.47 25.80 19.26
N TRP A 90 4.43 25.34 20.07
CA TRP A 90 5.69 26.08 20.32
C TRP A 90 6.79 25.80 19.28
N LEU A 91 6.54 24.87 18.34
CA LEU A 91 7.46 24.56 17.24
C LEU A 91 7.01 25.25 15.96
N GLN A 92 7.95 25.89 15.27
CA GLN A 92 7.66 26.62 14.03
C GLN A 92 7.44 25.73 12.81
N GLY A 93 7.75 24.44 12.92
CA GLY A 93 7.75 23.52 11.78
C GLY A 93 8.85 23.83 10.76
N TYR A 94 9.02 22.87 9.84
CA TYR A 94 9.98 23.01 8.74
C TYR A 94 9.47 24.07 7.77
N GLU A 95 10.29 25.08 7.48
CA GLU A 95 9.93 26.22 6.62
C GLU A 95 8.56 26.84 6.98
N LYS A 96 8.29 26.98 8.28
CA LYS A 96 7.03 27.52 8.85
C LYS A 96 5.78 26.71 8.55
N SER A 97 5.93 25.42 8.26
CA SER A 97 4.83 24.51 8.01
C SER A 97 4.28 23.99 9.35
N VAL A 98 3.12 24.47 9.73
CA VAL A 98 2.46 24.15 11.00
C VAL A 98 1.11 23.48 10.75
N PRO A 99 0.64 22.65 11.69
CA PRO A 99 1.21 22.32 13.00
C PRO A 99 2.33 21.27 12.91
N VAL A 100 3.24 21.29 13.90
CA VAL A 100 4.10 20.12 14.16
C VAL A 100 3.32 19.15 15.02
N ARG A 101 3.32 17.85 14.65
CA ARG A 101 2.54 16.79 15.30
C ARG A 101 3.42 15.70 15.87
N ILE A 102 2.97 15.06 16.94
CA ILE A 102 3.43 13.78 17.46
C ILE A 102 2.22 12.85 17.62
N GLY A 103 2.42 11.55 17.41
CA GLY A 103 1.30 10.62 17.28
C GLY A 103 0.63 10.73 15.91
N ASN A 104 -0.34 9.87 15.63
CA ASN A 104 -1.05 9.88 14.36
C ASN A 104 -2.49 9.41 14.54
N ALA A 105 -3.46 10.29 14.25
CA ALA A 105 -4.89 10.01 14.43
C ALA A 105 -5.43 8.89 13.54
N ALA A 106 -4.70 8.50 12.50
CA ALA A 106 -5.06 7.37 11.63
C ALA A 106 -5.20 6.04 12.40
N TYR A 107 -4.61 5.91 13.61
CA TYR A 107 -4.77 4.70 14.42
C TYR A 107 -6.23 4.39 14.79
N THR A 108 -7.14 5.36 14.68
CA THR A 108 -8.58 5.18 14.95
C THR A 108 -9.39 4.85 13.70
N GLN A 109 -8.78 4.87 12.51
CA GLN A 109 -9.48 4.62 11.26
C GLN A 109 -9.75 3.13 11.04
N TYR A 110 -10.80 2.85 10.28
CA TYR A 110 -11.12 1.53 9.78
C TYR A 110 -10.80 1.47 8.29
N GLN A 111 -9.87 0.63 7.90
CA GLN A 111 -9.49 0.41 6.51
C GLN A 111 -9.60 -1.08 6.18
N LEU A 112 -10.26 -1.35 5.07
CA LEU A 112 -10.56 -2.73 4.66
C LEU A 112 -9.38 -3.39 3.94
N ASP A 113 -8.48 -2.60 3.38
CA ASP A 113 -7.29 -3.07 2.65
C ASP A 113 -6.31 -3.84 3.54
N ILE A 114 -6.22 -3.52 4.83
CA ILE A 114 -5.29 -4.19 5.77
C ILE A 114 -5.47 -5.70 5.83
N PHE A 115 -6.69 -6.20 5.62
CA PHE A 115 -6.94 -7.64 5.59
C PHE A 115 -6.27 -8.29 4.37
N GLY A 116 -6.32 -7.62 3.22
CA GLY A 116 -5.62 -8.03 2.00
C GLY A 116 -4.11 -7.97 2.18
N GLU A 117 -3.59 -6.90 2.78
CA GLU A 117 -2.17 -6.71 3.01
C GLU A 117 -1.58 -7.81 3.91
N VAL A 118 -2.21 -8.08 5.05
CA VAL A 118 -1.74 -9.14 5.97
C VAL A 118 -1.77 -10.51 5.29
N THR A 119 -2.88 -10.86 4.64
CA THR A 119 -3.01 -12.19 4.02
C THR A 119 -2.08 -12.35 2.81
N ASN A 120 -1.88 -11.29 2.03
CA ASN A 120 -0.95 -11.29 0.90
C ASN A 120 0.51 -11.43 1.39
N ALA A 121 0.90 -10.71 2.45
CA ALA A 121 2.22 -10.86 3.06
C ALA A 121 2.49 -12.30 3.54
N LEU A 122 1.51 -12.94 4.19
CA LEU A 122 1.63 -14.33 4.64
C LEU A 122 1.71 -15.32 3.47
N PHE A 123 0.95 -15.08 2.41
CA PHE A 123 0.99 -15.89 1.20
C PHE A 123 2.35 -15.80 0.49
N GLN A 124 2.87 -14.58 0.29
CA GLN A 124 4.19 -14.34 -0.28
C GLN A 124 5.31 -14.98 0.54
N ALA A 125 5.27 -14.82 1.87
CA ALA A 125 6.22 -15.46 2.77
C ALA A 125 6.24 -16.99 2.61
N ARG A 126 5.06 -17.60 2.42
CA ARG A 126 4.92 -19.03 2.20
C ARG A 126 5.49 -19.46 0.86
N GLN A 127 5.17 -18.74 -0.20
CA GLN A 127 5.69 -18.99 -1.55
C GLN A 127 7.23 -18.88 -1.60
N ALA A 128 7.79 -17.91 -0.88
CA ALA A 128 9.23 -17.72 -0.78
C ALA A 128 9.94 -18.72 0.15
N GLY A 129 9.21 -19.66 0.75
CA GLY A 129 9.80 -20.69 1.62
C GLY A 129 10.31 -20.17 2.96
N LEU A 130 9.80 -19.05 3.47
CA LEU A 130 10.26 -18.46 4.74
C LEU A 130 9.95 -19.31 5.99
N GLY A 131 9.50 -20.52 5.84
CA GLY A 131 9.17 -21.42 6.95
C GLY A 131 7.96 -20.97 7.77
N PRO A 132 7.51 -21.75 8.76
CA PRO A 132 6.41 -21.36 9.65
C PRO A 132 6.83 -20.21 10.58
N PRO A 133 5.91 -19.32 10.97
CA PRO A 133 6.17 -18.32 11.99
C PRO A 133 6.55 -18.95 13.33
N LYS A 134 7.46 -18.34 14.09
CA LYS A 134 7.91 -18.81 15.39
C LYS A 134 6.77 -18.84 16.43
N HIS A 135 5.86 -17.88 16.34
CA HIS A 135 4.71 -17.72 17.24
C HIS A 135 3.41 -17.83 16.43
N SER A 136 3.23 -18.97 15.77
CA SER A 136 2.05 -19.23 14.94
C SER A 136 0.78 -19.27 15.77
N ARG A 137 0.05 -18.17 15.79
CA ARG A 137 -1.37 -18.18 16.15
C ARG A 137 -2.15 -18.51 14.88
N HIS A 138 -2.42 -19.79 14.69
CA HIS A 138 -3.18 -20.32 13.53
C HIS A 138 -4.56 -19.70 13.35
N GLU A 139 -5.06 -18.99 14.36
CA GLU A 139 -6.42 -18.47 14.47
C GLU A 139 -6.61 -17.07 13.84
N VAL A 140 -5.53 -16.28 13.68
CA VAL A 140 -5.67 -14.89 13.20
C VAL A 140 -6.27 -14.82 11.80
N VAL A 141 -5.78 -15.65 10.90
CA VAL A 141 -6.19 -15.60 9.49
C VAL A 141 -7.60 -16.15 9.28
N PRO A 142 -8.01 -17.30 9.84
CA PRO A 142 -9.42 -17.74 9.83
C PRO A 142 -10.36 -16.70 10.42
N ALA A 143 -10.00 -16.08 11.55
CA ALA A 143 -10.82 -15.07 12.19
C ALA A 143 -10.99 -13.81 11.30
N MET A 144 -9.91 -13.39 10.61
CA MET A 144 -9.99 -12.31 9.63
C MET A 144 -10.98 -12.59 8.51
N LEU A 145 -11.03 -13.85 8.04
CA LEU A 145 -11.98 -14.23 7.00
C LEU A 145 -13.41 -14.22 7.46
N GLU A 146 -13.70 -14.84 8.59
CA GLU A 146 -15.04 -14.84 9.15
C GLU A 146 -15.55 -13.41 9.35
N TYR A 147 -14.67 -12.51 9.80
CA TYR A 147 -14.99 -11.08 9.87
C TYR A 147 -15.28 -10.48 8.49
N LEU A 148 -14.47 -10.81 7.47
CA LEU A 148 -14.63 -10.29 6.13
C LEU A 148 -15.91 -10.76 5.43
N GLU A 149 -16.51 -11.90 5.83
CA GLU A 149 -17.71 -12.43 5.20
C GLU A 149 -18.86 -11.39 5.14
N THR A 150 -18.93 -10.53 6.15
CA THR A 150 -19.87 -9.39 6.17
C THR A 150 -19.15 -8.05 6.20
N GLY A 151 -17.94 -7.98 6.74
CA GLY A 151 -17.16 -6.76 6.92
C GLY A 151 -16.81 -6.08 5.60
N TRP A 152 -16.61 -6.84 4.53
CA TRP A 152 -16.29 -6.28 3.21
C TRP A 152 -17.41 -5.38 2.63
N LEU A 153 -18.65 -5.53 3.10
CA LEU A 153 -19.78 -4.68 2.71
C LEU A 153 -19.74 -3.29 3.34
N ARG A 154 -18.90 -3.07 4.36
CA ARG A 154 -18.84 -1.78 5.07
C ARG A 154 -18.05 -0.75 4.28
N PRO A 155 -18.42 0.55 4.37
CA PRO A 155 -17.57 1.64 3.93
C PRO A 155 -16.40 1.85 4.89
N ASP A 156 -15.30 2.42 4.39
CA ASP A 156 -14.08 2.65 5.15
C ASP A 156 -13.46 4.03 4.84
N GLU A 157 -12.28 4.34 5.39
CA GLU A 157 -11.55 5.58 5.11
C GLU A 157 -10.61 5.44 3.89
N GLY A 158 -10.43 4.23 3.34
CA GLY A 158 -9.59 3.97 2.16
C GLY A 158 -8.09 4.13 2.40
N ILE A 159 -7.30 3.74 1.41
CA ILE A 159 -5.82 3.72 1.45
C ILE A 159 -5.21 5.09 1.78
N TRP A 160 -5.88 6.18 1.39
CA TRP A 160 -5.38 7.54 1.55
C TRP A 160 -5.73 8.17 2.91
N GLU A 161 -6.33 7.40 3.81
CA GLU A 161 -6.61 7.85 5.18
C GLU A 161 -7.48 9.12 5.20
N VAL A 162 -8.49 9.16 4.31
CA VAL A 162 -9.33 10.36 4.18
C VAL A 162 -9.94 10.75 5.51
N ARG A 163 -9.97 12.05 5.80
CA ARG A 163 -10.60 12.62 6.99
C ARG A 163 -12.06 13.03 6.74
N GLY A 164 -12.56 12.78 5.53
CA GLY A 164 -13.95 12.90 5.13
C GLY A 164 -14.80 11.70 5.52
N PRO A 165 -16.03 11.60 4.99
CA PRO A 165 -16.91 10.48 5.30
C PRO A 165 -16.42 9.18 4.70
N ARG A 166 -16.66 8.06 5.40
CA ARG A 166 -16.40 6.71 4.89
C ARG A 166 -17.14 6.44 3.60
N ARG A 167 -16.48 5.75 2.67
CA ARG A 167 -17.03 5.41 1.36
C ARG A 167 -16.69 3.97 0.99
N HIS A 168 -17.32 3.46 -0.06
CA HIS A 168 -16.97 2.16 -0.64
C HIS A 168 -15.83 2.35 -1.64
N PHE A 169 -14.60 2.56 -1.14
CA PHE A 169 -13.43 2.71 -1.99
C PHE A 169 -13.15 1.44 -2.78
N VAL A 170 -12.93 1.60 -4.08
CA VAL A 170 -12.72 0.46 -4.99
C VAL A 170 -11.46 -0.31 -4.62
N HIS A 171 -10.35 0.37 -4.32
CA HIS A 171 -9.12 -0.26 -3.84
C HIS A 171 -9.36 -1.13 -2.59
N SER A 172 -10.08 -0.61 -1.60
CA SER A 172 -10.41 -1.36 -0.38
C SER A 172 -11.18 -2.65 -0.66
N LYS A 173 -12.12 -2.62 -1.63
CA LYS A 173 -12.85 -3.81 -2.05
C LYS A 173 -11.99 -4.81 -2.82
N VAL A 174 -11.07 -4.31 -3.67
CA VAL A 174 -10.06 -5.15 -4.33
C VAL A 174 -9.21 -5.85 -3.28
N MET A 175 -8.76 -5.15 -2.24
CA MET A 175 -7.94 -5.76 -1.18
C MET A 175 -8.72 -6.74 -0.30
N ALA A 176 -10.03 -6.53 -0.09
CA ALA A 176 -10.89 -7.54 0.52
C ALA A 176 -10.98 -8.82 -0.35
N TRP A 177 -11.05 -8.68 -1.67
CA TRP A 177 -10.94 -9.80 -2.60
C TRP A 177 -9.59 -10.50 -2.47
N VAL A 178 -8.48 -9.73 -2.42
CA VAL A 178 -7.12 -10.27 -2.21
C VAL A 178 -7.06 -11.10 -0.93
N ALA A 179 -7.63 -10.62 0.17
CA ALA A 179 -7.67 -11.37 1.42
C ALA A 179 -8.26 -12.77 1.24
N VAL A 180 -9.40 -12.87 0.59
CA VAL A 180 -10.08 -14.15 0.35
C VAL A 180 -9.30 -15.02 -0.64
N ASP A 181 -8.79 -14.43 -1.72
CA ASP A 181 -8.01 -15.15 -2.74
C ASP A 181 -6.74 -15.79 -2.16
N ARG A 182 -5.96 -14.99 -1.41
CA ARG A 182 -4.70 -15.46 -0.80
C ARG A 182 -4.93 -16.52 0.26
N LEU A 183 -6.05 -16.49 0.92
CA LEU A 183 -6.39 -17.49 1.91
C LEU A 183 -6.80 -18.82 1.29
N ILE A 184 -7.55 -18.77 0.19
CA ILE A 184 -7.81 -19.98 -0.63
C ILE A 184 -6.47 -20.58 -1.05
N GLY A 185 -5.54 -19.76 -1.55
CA GLY A 185 -4.20 -20.21 -1.92
C GLY A 185 -3.40 -20.81 -0.74
N LEU A 186 -3.48 -20.22 0.45
CA LEU A 186 -2.83 -20.77 1.66
C LEU A 186 -3.44 -22.11 2.09
N ALA A 187 -4.75 -22.29 1.92
CA ALA A 187 -5.42 -23.56 2.20
C ALA A 187 -5.00 -24.64 1.19
N GLU A 188 -4.92 -24.31 -0.09
CA GLU A 188 -4.43 -25.22 -1.14
C GLU A 188 -2.95 -25.61 -0.91
N LEU A 189 -2.15 -24.75 -0.28
CA LEU A 189 -0.79 -25.06 0.17
C LEU A 189 -0.75 -25.85 1.49
N GLY A 190 -1.90 -26.37 1.96
CA GLY A 190 -2.00 -27.23 3.15
C GLY A 190 -1.84 -26.51 4.48
N ARG A 191 -2.02 -25.18 4.54
CA ARG A 191 -1.86 -24.40 5.76
C ARG A 191 -3.09 -24.45 6.68
N PHE A 192 -4.28 -24.49 6.07
CA PHE A 192 -5.57 -24.48 6.77
C PHE A 192 -6.54 -25.46 6.14
N VAL A 193 -7.46 -25.99 6.96
CA VAL A 193 -8.65 -26.70 6.47
C VAL A 193 -9.81 -25.70 6.52
N ILE A 194 -10.31 -25.35 5.34
CA ILE A 194 -11.43 -24.41 5.18
C ILE A 194 -12.47 -24.98 4.21
N ASP A 195 -13.68 -24.49 4.27
CA ASP A 195 -14.69 -24.71 3.23
C ASP A 195 -14.34 -23.84 2.00
N VAL A 196 -13.51 -24.41 1.11
CA VAL A 196 -12.99 -23.71 -0.08
C VAL A 196 -14.12 -23.24 -0.99
N ASP A 197 -15.22 -23.97 -1.12
CA ASP A 197 -16.34 -23.58 -1.98
C ASP A 197 -17.10 -22.37 -1.46
N ARG A 198 -17.27 -22.26 -0.12
CA ARG A 198 -17.83 -21.07 0.54
C ARG A 198 -17.00 -19.84 0.19
N TRP A 199 -15.68 -19.91 0.33
CA TRP A 199 -14.78 -18.80 0.12
C TRP A 199 -14.62 -18.44 -1.36
N LYS A 200 -14.66 -19.41 -2.28
CA LYS A 200 -14.72 -19.16 -3.72
C LYS A 200 -15.98 -18.38 -4.11
N LYS A 201 -17.13 -18.67 -3.50
CA LYS A 201 -18.37 -17.91 -3.72
C LYS A 201 -18.24 -16.47 -3.24
N LEU A 202 -17.68 -16.24 -2.05
CA LEU A 202 -17.44 -14.88 -1.55
C LEU A 202 -16.47 -14.12 -2.46
N ARG A 203 -15.35 -14.74 -2.85
CA ARG A 203 -14.39 -14.15 -3.78
C ARG A 203 -15.06 -13.72 -5.10
N ALA A 204 -15.89 -14.57 -5.67
CA ALA A 204 -16.63 -14.26 -6.88
C ALA A 204 -17.62 -13.11 -6.70
N ALA A 205 -18.34 -13.07 -5.57
CA ALA A 205 -19.28 -12.00 -5.25
C ALA A 205 -18.60 -10.64 -5.11
N ILE A 206 -17.46 -10.58 -4.42
CA ILE A 206 -16.66 -9.35 -4.30
C ILE A 206 -16.19 -8.90 -5.69
N HIS A 207 -15.62 -9.82 -6.48
CA HIS A 207 -15.14 -9.52 -7.83
C HIS A 207 -16.25 -8.96 -8.72
N GLU A 208 -17.40 -9.60 -8.73
CA GLU A 208 -18.57 -9.17 -9.52
C GLU A 208 -19.03 -7.76 -9.11
N GLN A 209 -19.14 -7.50 -7.80
CA GLN A 209 -19.58 -6.20 -7.31
C GLN A 209 -18.58 -5.10 -7.66
N VAL A 210 -17.27 -5.33 -7.46
CA VAL A 210 -16.24 -4.35 -7.84
C VAL A 210 -16.28 -4.04 -9.33
N CYS A 211 -16.42 -5.05 -10.17
CA CYS A 211 -16.51 -4.87 -11.62
C CYS A 211 -17.78 -4.12 -12.06
N ARG A 212 -18.88 -4.26 -11.33
CA ARG A 212 -20.17 -3.61 -11.65
C ARG A 212 -20.24 -2.19 -11.10
N GLU A 213 -19.88 -1.99 -9.82
CA GLU A 213 -20.08 -0.71 -9.11
C GLU A 213 -18.85 0.20 -9.16
N GLY A 214 -17.66 -0.37 -9.35
CA GLY A 214 -16.39 0.36 -9.34
C GLY A 214 -15.93 0.84 -10.71
N TYR A 215 -16.60 0.44 -11.80
CA TYR A 215 -16.23 0.81 -13.16
C TYR A 215 -17.26 1.78 -13.75
N ASP A 216 -16.78 2.92 -14.25
CA ASP A 216 -17.56 3.91 -14.97
C ASP A 216 -17.30 3.77 -16.48
N ALA A 217 -18.36 3.43 -17.22
CA ALA A 217 -18.26 3.19 -18.67
C ALA A 217 -18.03 4.48 -19.48
N ASP A 218 -18.53 5.63 -19.00
CA ASP A 218 -18.33 6.91 -19.67
C ASP A 218 -16.87 7.36 -19.57
N LEU A 219 -16.25 7.15 -18.39
CA LEU A 219 -14.83 7.41 -18.16
C LEU A 219 -13.95 6.30 -18.73
N ASN A 220 -14.54 5.15 -19.08
CA ASN A 220 -13.80 3.94 -19.44
C ASN A 220 -12.73 3.58 -18.40
N SER A 221 -13.06 3.71 -17.11
CA SER A 221 -12.11 3.59 -15.98
C SER A 221 -12.77 3.06 -14.73
N PHE A 222 -12.02 2.33 -13.93
CA PHE A 222 -12.35 2.17 -12.52
C PHE A 222 -12.18 3.51 -11.81
N VAL A 223 -13.04 3.75 -10.81
CA VAL A 223 -13.14 5.03 -10.09
C VAL A 223 -12.73 4.87 -8.63
N GLN A 224 -12.55 5.98 -7.93
CA GLN A 224 -12.08 6.01 -6.54
C GLN A 224 -13.00 5.24 -5.59
N TYR A 225 -14.30 5.51 -5.64
CA TYR A 225 -15.34 4.84 -4.82
C TYR A 225 -16.62 4.66 -5.62
N TYR A 226 -17.48 3.74 -5.19
CA TYR A 226 -18.73 3.41 -5.88
C TYR A 226 -19.61 4.65 -6.10
N GLY A 227 -20.05 4.84 -7.34
CA GLY A 227 -20.86 5.99 -7.76
C GLY A 227 -20.08 7.30 -7.96
N SER A 228 -18.77 7.29 -7.82
CA SER A 228 -17.88 8.43 -8.09
C SER A 228 -17.57 8.56 -9.58
N LYS A 229 -17.10 9.75 -9.97
CA LYS A 229 -16.38 9.99 -11.25
C LYS A 229 -14.94 10.44 -11.02
N HIS A 230 -14.44 10.32 -9.79
CA HIS A 230 -13.06 10.65 -9.44
C HIS A 230 -12.13 9.49 -9.76
N LEU A 231 -10.97 9.81 -10.33
CA LEU A 231 -9.89 8.85 -10.57
C LEU A 231 -9.00 8.70 -9.32
N ASP A 232 -8.37 7.55 -9.20
CA ASP A 232 -7.51 7.22 -8.07
C ASP A 232 -6.35 6.30 -8.53
N ALA A 233 -5.13 6.70 -8.25
CA ALA A 233 -3.94 5.94 -8.62
C ALA A 233 -3.81 4.61 -7.87
N SER A 234 -4.46 4.42 -6.71
CA SER A 234 -4.47 3.14 -6.01
C SER A 234 -5.06 2.00 -6.85
N ILE A 235 -5.88 2.33 -7.85
CA ILE A 235 -6.44 1.34 -8.79
C ILE A 235 -5.36 0.69 -9.65
N LEU A 236 -4.20 1.34 -9.84
CA LEU A 236 -3.04 0.74 -10.51
C LEU A 236 -2.53 -0.52 -9.79
N MET A 237 -2.86 -0.71 -8.52
CA MET A 237 -2.57 -1.95 -7.78
C MET A 237 -3.39 -3.15 -8.26
N MET A 238 -4.53 -2.94 -8.92
CA MET A 238 -5.47 -3.99 -9.30
C MET A 238 -4.82 -5.14 -10.11
N PRO A 239 -4.04 -4.90 -11.18
CA PRO A 239 -3.35 -5.98 -11.87
C PRO A 239 -2.14 -6.52 -11.09
N LEU A 240 -1.48 -5.70 -10.27
CA LEU A 240 -0.33 -6.12 -9.46
C LEU A 240 -0.70 -7.17 -8.41
N VAL A 241 -1.92 -7.08 -7.87
CA VAL A 241 -2.44 -8.08 -6.91
C VAL A 241 -3.21 -9.23 -7.59
N GLY A 242 -3.35 -9.19 -8.93
CA GLY A 242 -3.98 -10.24 -9.72
C GLY A 242 -5.51 -10.22 -9.72
N PHE A 243 -6.14 -9.08 -9.38
CA PHE A 243 -7.60 -8.94 -9.40
C PHE A 243 -8.17 -9.00 -10.83
N LEU A 244 -7.53 -8.30 -11.76
CA LEU A 244 -7.78 -8.38 -13.20
C LEU A 244 -6.45 -8.46 -13.95
N PRO A 245 -6.40 -9.11 -15.12
CA PRO A 245 -5.22 -9.08 -15.97
C PRO A 245 -4.88 -7.65 -16.43
N ALA A 246 -3.59 -7.32 -16.51
CA ALA A 246 -3.14 -6.00 -16.99
C ALA A 246 -3.64 -5.68 -18.42
N ASN A 247 -3.93 -6.71 -19.21
CA ASN A 247 -4.46 -6.58 -20.56
C ASN A 247 -5.99 -6.53 -20.64
N ASP A 248 -6.72 -6.61 -19.53
CA ASP A 248 -8.17 -6.38 -19.50
C ASP A 248 -8.48 -4.97 -20.05
N PRO A 249 -9.46 -4.84 -20.97
CA PRO A 249 -9.80 -3.53 -21.56
C PRO A 249 -10.12 -2.45 -20.52
N ARG A 250 -10.73 -2.81 -19.39
CA ARG A 250 -11.07 -1.90 -18.30
C ARG A 250 -9.82 -1.39 -17.56
N VAL A 251 -8.83 -2.28 -17.35
CA VAL A 251 -7.53 -1.91 -16.76
C VAL A 251 -6.78 -0.99 -17.71
N LYS A 252 -6.72 -1.31 -19.01
CA LYS A 252 -6.12 -0.42 -20.01
C LYS A 252 -6.81 0.94 -20.09
N GLY A 253 -8.14 0.96 -19.99
CA GLY A 253 -8.92 2.19 -19.94
C GLY A 253 -8.56 3.03 -18.72
N THR A 254 -8.46 2.38 -17.56
CA THR A 254 -8.08 3.02 -16.27
C THR A 254 -6.68 3.63 -16.34
N VAL A 255 -5.69 2.87 -16.83
CA VAL A 255 -4.32 3.38 -17.02
C VAL A 255 -4.34 4.62 -17.93
N ARG A 256 -5.05 4.57 -19.04
CA ARG A 256 -5.16 5.72 -19.96
C ARG A 256 -5.85 6.92 -19.33
N ALA A 257 -6.90 6.71 -18.53
CA ALA A 257 -7.57 7.80 -17.81
C ALA A 257 -6.62 8.46 -16.78
N ILE A 258 -5.85 7.66 -16.05
CA ILE A 258 -4.82 8.14 -15.11
C ILE A 258 -3.74 8.91 -15.86
N GLU A 259 -3.22 8.39 -16.98
CA GLU A 259 -2.26 9.09 -17.84
C GLU A 259 -2.76 10.47 -18.28
N THR A 260 -4.04 10.55 -18.62
CA THR A 260 -4.64 11.78 -19.17
C THR A 260 -4.95 12.82 -18.10
N HIS A 261 -5.34 12.38 -16.89
CA HIS A 261 -5.96 13.27 -15.91
C HIS A 261 -5.23 13.37 -14.58
N LEU A 262 -4.34 12.43 -14.25
CA LEU A 262 -3.59 12.44 -12.98
C LEU A 262 -2.07 12.64 -13.17
N ILE A 263 -1.56 12.68 -14.41
CA ILE A 263 -0.15 13.02 -14.64
C ILE A 263 0.02 14.52 -14.72
N GLU A 264 0.84 15.06 -13.81
CA GLU A 264 1.29 16.44 -13.83
C GLU A 264 2.82 16.49 -13.79
N ASN A 265 3.43 17.22 -14.74
CA ASN A 265 4.88 17.37 -14.85
C ASN A 265 5.67 16.03 -14.82
N GLY A 266 5.09 14.97 -15.38
CA GLY A 266 5.72 13.64 -15.47
C GLY A 266 5.53 12.74 -14.24
N PHE A 267 4.75 13.15 -13.24
CA PHE A 267 4.44 12.37 -12.05
C PHE A 267 2.94 12.13 -11.92
N VAL A 268 2.58 11.03 -11.27
CA VAL A 268 1.17 10.62 -11.06
C VAL A 268 0.69 11.16 -9.72
N GLY A 269 -0.37 11.97 -9.74
CA GLY A 269 -1.08 12.39 -8.54
C GLY A 269 -1.86 11.23 -7.88
N ARG A 270 -2.10 11.31 -6.56
CA ARG A 270 -2.78 10.25 -5.81
C ARG A 270 -4.21 10.01 -6.31
N TYR A 271 -4.98 11.07 -6.47
CA TYR A 271 -6.39 11.03 -6.89
C TYR A 271 -6.86 12.40 -7.36
N THR A 272 -8.06 12.45 -7.94
CA THR A 272 -8.74 13.72 -8.23
C THR A 272 -9.02 14.44 -6.92
N GLN A 273 -8.28 15.53 -6.63
CA GLN A 273 -8.37 16.25 -5.36
C GLN A 273 -9.75 16.92 -5.19
N ASP A 274 -10.49 16.50 -4.18
CA ASP A 274 -11.77 17.09 -3.77
C ASP A 274 -11.84 17.16 -2.24
N PRO A 275 -11.77 18.37 -1.63
CA PRO A 275 -11.88 18.55 -0.20
C PRO A 275 -13.14 17.98 0.45
N ALA A 276 -14.21 17.77 -0.34
CA ALA A 276 -15.43 17.10 0.15
C ALA A 276 -15.24 15.59 0.32
N VAL A 277 -14.19 15.02 -0.25
CA VAL A 277 -13.85 13.59 -0.15
C VAL A 277 -12.76 13.37 0.87
N ASP A 278 -11.62 14.06 0.75
CA ASP A 278 -10.46 13.82 1.63
C ASP A 278 -10.50 14.61 2.95
N GLY A 279 -11.32 15.66 3.02
CA GLY A 279 -11.45 16.49 4.22
C GLY A 279 -10.24 17.41 4.48
N LEU A 280 -9.35 17.58 3.49
CA LEU A 280 -8.13 18.37 3.60
C LEU A 280 -8.07 19.47 2.52
N PRO A 281 -7.34 20.57 2.75
CA PRO A 281 -7.07 21.58 1.72
C PRO A 281 -6.32 20.97 0.54
N ARG A 282 -6.53 21.51 -0.65
CA ARG A 282 -5.72 21.19 -1.84
C ARG A 282 -4.28 21.66 -1.67
N GLY A 283 -3.38 21.06 -2.43
CA GLY A 283 -1.97 21.40 -2.47
C GLY A 283 -1.15 20.43 -1.65
N GLU A 284 -0.67 19.42 -2.31
CA GLU A 284 0.33 18.47 -1.85
C GLU A 284 1.33 18.30 -2.99
N GLY A 285 2.50 17.75 -2.70
CA GLY A 285 3.43 17.26 -3.70
C GLY A 285 2.88 16.03 -4.44
N THR A 286 3.67 15.46 -5.30
CA THR A 286 3.31 14.23 -6.00
C THR A 286 3.78 13.02 -5.19
N PHE A 287 2.87 12.17 -4.77
CA PHE A 287 3.16 10.97 -4.00
C PHE A 287 3.87 9.92 -4.88
N LEU A 288 5.17 9.70 -4.62
CA LEU A 288 6.05 8.95 -5.51
C LEU A 288 5.62 7.51 -5.82
N PRO A 289 5.06 6.72 -4.87
CA PRO A 289 4.60 5.36 -5.15
C PRO A 289 3.62 5.24 -6.31
N CYS A 290 2.76 6.23 -6.54
CA CYS A 290 1.79 6.20 -7.65
C CYS A 290 2.47 6.13 -9.02
N SER A 291 3.58 6.83 -9.18
CA SER A 291 4.36 6.81 -10.43
C SER A 291 5.11 5.48 -10.62
N PHE A 292 5.58 4.85 -9.54
CA PHE A 292 6.13 3.49 -9.60
C PHE A 292 5.06 2.48 -10.01
N TRP A 293 3.85 2.55 -9.46
CA TRP A 293 2.74 1.67 -9.86
C TRP A 293 2.33 1.85 -11.32
N LEU A 294 2.42 3.07 -11.84
CA LEU A 294 2.18 3.30 -13.28
C LEU A 294 3.28 2.64 -14.14
N ALA A 295 4.55 2.77 -13.76
CA ALA A 295 5.65 2.08 -14.43
C ALA A 295 5.46 0.55 -14.43
N ASP A 296 5.04 -0.02 -13.30
CA ASP A 296 4.72 -1.45 -13.20
C ASP A 296 3.57 -1.85 -14.15
N ASN A 297 2.53 -1.01 -14.28
CA ASN A 297 1.44 -1.26 -15.22
C ASN A 297 1.90 -1.18 -16.68
N TYR A 298 2.79 -0.26 -17.02
CA TYR A 298 3.39 -0.19 -18.35
C TYR A 298 4.12 -1.49 -18.67
N GLU A 299 4.97 -1.98 -17.76
CA GLU A 299 5.69 -3.24 -17.95
C GLU A 299 4.73 -4.42 -18.14
N LEU A 300 3.72 -4.57 -17.28
CA LEU A 300 2.70 -5.62 -17.38
C LEU A 300 1.87 -5.57 -18.69
N GLN A 301 1.75 -4.39 -19.30
CA GLN A 301 1.07 -4.18 -20.58
C GLN A 301 2.00 -4.31 -21.79
N GLY A 302 3.28 -4.64 -21.59
CA GLY A 302 4.30 -4.75 -22.64
C GLY A 302 4.81 -3.40 -23.16
N ARG A 303 4.59 -2.31 -22.43
CA ARG A 303 5.07 -0.94 -22.73
C ARG A 303 6.43 -0.69 -22.05
N HIS A 304 7.37 -1.58 -22.26
CA HIS A 304 8.67 -1.61 -21.58
C HIS A 304 9.45 -0.28 -21.63
N GLU A 305 9.54 0.33 -22.80
CA GLU A 305 10.28 1.61 -22.94
C GLU A 305 9.67 2.74 -22.11
N GLU A 306 8.34 2.76 -21.98
CA GLU A 306 7.64 3.78 -21.17
C GLU A 306 7.83 3.50 -19.68
N ALA A 307 7.82 2.23 -19.29
CA ALA A 307 8.12 1.80 -17.93
C ALA A 307 9.54 2.21 -17.51
N VAL A 308 10.54 1.95 -18.36
CA VAL A 308 11.94 2.33 -18.11
C VAL A 308 12.09 3.86 -18.04
N ARG A 309 11.50 4.62 -18.97
CA ARG A 309 11.56 6.10 -18.93
C ARG A 309 10.96 6.67 -17.63
N MET A 310 9.81 6.16 -17.19
CA MET A 310 9.19 6.58 -15.93
C MET A 310 10.09 6.23 -14.73
N PHE A 311 10.64 5.03 -14.71
CA PHE A 311 11.54 4.59 -13.64
C PHE A 311 12.82 5.41 -13.57
N GLU A 312 13.46 5.68 -14.70
CA GLU A 312 14.65 6.54 -14.79
C GLU A 312 14.35 7.98 -14.35
N HIS A 313 13.18 8.50 -14.71
CA HIS A 313 12.72 9.81 -14.23
C HIS A 313 12.61 9.84 -12.71
N LEU A 314 12.00 8.82 -12.10
CA LEU A 314 11.91 8.68 -10.64
C LEU A 314 13.30 8.50 -9.98
N LEU A 315 14.23 7.82 -10.64
CA LEU A 315 15.62 7.73 -10.16
C LEU A 315 16.35 9.07 -10.19
N SER A 316 16.01 9.96 -11.13
CA SER A 316 16.70 11.25 -11.30
C SER A 316 16.44 12.23 -10.15
N ILE A 317 15.35 12.08 -9.38
CA ILE A 317 14.96 12.98 -8.30
C ILE A 317 15.44 12.56 -6.92
N ARG A 318 16.10 11.40 -6.79
CA ARG A 318 16.73 10.98 -5.53
C ARG A 318 17.84 11.95 -5.12
N ASN A 319 18.09 12.05 -3.82
CA ASN A 319 19.19 12.88 -3.34
C ASN A 319 20.58 12.26 -3.66
N ASP A 320 21.64 12.95 -3.26
CA ASP A 320 23.04 12.57 -3.51
C ASP A 320 23.46 11.22 -2.87
N VAL A 321 22.73 10.74 -1.87
CA VAL A 321 22.93 9.42 -1.25
C VAL A 321 21.88 8.38 -1.69
N GLY A 322 21.08 8.69 -2.71
CA GLY A 322 20.14 7.75 -3.34
C GLY A 322 18.79 7.61 -2.63
N LEU A 323 18.44 8.52 -1.71
CA LEU A 323 17.21 8.44 -0.92
C LEU A 323 16.08 9.29 -1.50
N LEU A 324 14.83 8.82 -1.25
CA LEU A 324 13.58 9.46 -1.65
C LEU A 324 12.76 9.85 -0.42
N ALA A 325 12.09 11.01 -0.51
CA ALA A 325 11.03 11.41 0.41
C ALA A 325 9.68 10.77 0.03
N GLU A 326 8.64 11.17 0.71
CA GLU A 326 7.25 10.77 0.45
C GLU A 326 6.76 11.29 -0.90
N GLU A 327 7.01 12.56 -1.14
CA GLU A 327 6.48 13.33 -2.25
C GLU A 327 7.59 14.15 -2.95
N TYR A 328 7.24 14.67 -4.12
CA TYR A 328 8.08 15.56 -4.89
C TYR A 328 7.27 16.74 -5.41
N ASP A 329 7.83 17.95 -5.29
CA ASP A 329 7.30 19.15 -5.94
C ASP A 329 8.01 19.32 -7.29
N PRO A 330 7.35 19.04 -8.42
CA PRO A 330 7.98 19.14 -9.73
C PRO A 330 8.18 20.58 -10.21
N VAL A 331 7.52 21.55 -9.58
CA VAL A 331 7.67 22.99 -9.91
C VAL A 331 8.87 23.57 -9.16
N ALA A 332 8.95 23.33 -7.86
CA ALA A 332 10.09 23.75 -7.04
C ALA A 332 11.31 22.80 -7.18
N MET A 333 11.16 21.67 -7.86
CA MET A 333 12.18 20.63 -8.07
C MET A 333 12.81 20.17 -6.74
N ARG A 334 11.98 19.85 -5.76
CA ARG A 334 12.42 19.43 -4.44
C ARG A 334 11.57 18.29 -3.87
N GLN A 335 12.20 17.47 -3.04
CA GLN A 335 11.51 16.45 -2.27
C GLN A 335 10.71 17.08 -1.11
N LEU A 336 9.54 16.54 -0.83
CA LEU A 336 8.60 16.96 0.20
C LEU A 336 8.14 15.77 1.05
N GLY A 337 7.52 16.07 2.19
CA GLY A 337 7.02 15.05 3.11
C GLY A 337 8.11 14.41 3.95
N ASN A 338 7.75 13.39 4.70
CA ASN A 338 8.66 12.70 5.60
C ASN A 338 9.78 11.94 4.86
N PHE A 339 11.00 11.96 5.44
CA PHE A 339 12.21 11.52 4.74
C PHE A 339 13.19 10.76 5.67
N PRO A 340 13.88 9.72 5.16
CA PRO A 340 13.53 8.97 3.95
C PRO A 340 12.25 8.16 4.15
N GLN A 341 11.44 7.98 3.10
CA GLN A 341 10.14 7.35 3.21
C GLN A 341 10.17 5.91 2.69
N ALA A 342 9.72 4.96 3.52
CA ALA A 342 9.78 3.53 3.23
C ALA A 342 9.01 3.17 1.97
N PHE A 343 7.79 3.68 1.80
CA PHE A 343 6.90 3.31 0.72
C PHE A 343 7.45 3.71 -0.65
N SER A 344 8.08 4.89 -0.75
CA SER A 344 8.78 5.33 -1.97
C SER A 344 9.92 4.38 -2.35
N HIS A 345 10.71 3.91 -1.36
CA HIS A 345 11.78 2.95 -1.61
C HIS A 345 11.26 1.55 -1.92
N VAL A 346 10.15 1.14 -1.32
CA VAL A 346 9.47 -0.13 -1.64
C VAL A 346 8.98 -0.11 -3.08
N GLY A 347 8.36 1.00 -3.53
CA GLY A 347 8.00 1.20 -4.93
C GLY A 347 9.20 1.07 -5.85
N LEU A 348 10.29 1.80 -5.55
CA LEU A 348 11.54 1.73 -6.31
C LEU A 348 12.07 0.30 -6.45
N VAL A 349 12.17 -0.44 -5.34
CA VAL A 349 12.74 -1.80 -5.34
C VAL A 349 11.84 -2.77 -6.12
N ASN A 350 10.53 -2.74 -5.89
CA ASN A 350 9.60 -3.64 -6.58
C ASN A 350 9.59 -3.38 -8.09
N THR A 351 9.53 -2.12 -8.51
CA THR A 351 9.56 -1.75 -9.93
C THR A 351 10.89 -2.13 -10.58
N ALA A 352 12.03 -1.94 -9.89
CA ALA A 352 13.33 -2.38 -10.42
C ALA A 352 13.36 -3.90 -10.70
N PHE A 353 12.74 -4.71 -9.84
CA PHE A 353 12.63 -6.16 -10.05
C PHE A 353 11.61 -6.52 -11.14
N HIS A 354 10.53 -5.76 -11.30
CA HIS A 354 9.58 -5.95 -12.39
C HIS A 354 10.23 -5.69 -13.75
N LEU A 355 11.03 -4.63 -13.86
CA LEU A 355 11.75 -4.27 -15.08
C LEU A 355 12.92 -5.20 -15.40
N ASN A 356 13.43 -5.95 -14.43
CA ASN A 356 14.53 -6.90 -14.62
C ASN A 356 14.20 -8.29 -14.03
N PRO A 357 13.38 -9.10 -14.73
CA PRO A 357 13.03 -10.45 -14.28
C PRO A 357 14.22 -11.40 -14.10
N GLN A 358 15.34 -11.15 -14.78
CA GLN A 358 16.55 -11.97 -14.63
C GLN A 358 17.23 -11.75 -13.28
N ALA A 359 17.12 -10.56 -12.68
CA ALA A 359 17.58 -10.30 -11.34
C ALA A 359 16.79 -11.10 -10.28
N GLN A 360 15.51 -11.37 -10.51
CA GLN A 360 14.70 -12.25 -9.65
C GLN A 360 15.20 -13.70 -9.64
N ALA A 361 15.70 -14.20 -10.75
CA ALA A 361 16.22 -15.58 -10.86
C ALA A 361 17.56 -15.75 -10.14
N SER A 362 18.39 -14.71 -10.10
CA SER A 362 19.69 -14.72 -9.42
C SER A 362 19.61 -14.48 -7.90
N ALA A 363 18.53 -13.87 -7.42
CA ALA A 363 18.26 -13.66 -6.00
C ALA A 363 17.71 -14.94 -5.29
N LYS A 364 17.37 -16.00 -6.03
CA LYS A 364 16.98 -17.27 -5.41
C LYS A 364 18.19 -17.87 -4.69
N PRO A 365 18.10 -18.17 -3.38
CA PRO A 365 19.19 -18.82 -2.66
C PRO A 365 19.52 -20.13 -3.36
N SER A 366 20.81 -20.35 -3.66
CA SER A 366 21.28 -21.64 -4.15
C SER A 366 20.84 -22.73 -3.17
N PRO A 367 20.23 -23.84 -3.62
CA PRO A 367 19.87 -24.92 -2.73
C PRO A 367 21.15 -25.52 -2.15
N GLY A 368 21.39 -25.32 -0.85
CA GLY A 368 22.33 -26.10 -0.06
C GLY A 368 23.73 -25.52 0.07
N ARG A 369 23.95 -24.75 1.12
CA ARG A 369 25.09 -25.01 2.00
C ARG A 369 24.51 -25.31 3.38
N THR A 370 24.53 -26.59 3.69
CA THR A 370 24.30 -27.18 5.01
C THR A 370 25.32 -26.66 6.03
#